data_691f238411ca304690715603ab1e8310
#
_entry.id   691f238411ca304690715603ab1e8310
#
_cell.length_a   1.000
_cell.length_b   1.000
_cell.length_c   1.000
_cell.angle_alpha   90.00
_cell.angle_beta   90.00
_cell.angle_gamma   90.00
#
_symmetry.space_group_name_H-M   'P 1'
#
loop_
_entity.id
_entity.type
_entity.pdbx_description
1 polymer ?
#
loop_
_entity_poly.entity_id
_entity_poly.type
_entity_poly.pdbx_seq_one_letter_code
_entity_poly.pdbx_strand_id
1 'polypeptide(L)'
;MTTLSSKAGTKGVPRADREQQILAAATEEFGRHGYEATTVAAIAVRVGVTKPLLHQYFGSKQGLYLACLDPIGDRLLDAIRAAMAGHDTDAPPTPLRVLNALFTALDGQRRAWFVLYDPTLPPGSDAAQRAAHYRDAIDGLAATGTAELLRTAGTTDPLDADALTYAWRGLCTALVRWWIDHPDQSPEAMTRRCARLTEAAHTIFAAGDDNT
;
A
#
# COMPACT_ATOMS: atom_id res chain seq x y z
N MET A 1 11.37 32.12 -32.82
CA MET A 1 12.62 31.45 -32.46
C MET A 1 12.37 30.73 -31.15
N THR A 2 12.04 29.45 -31.24
CA THR A 2 11.64 28.60 -30.13
C THR A 2 12.90 27.91 -29.65
N THR A 3 13.38 28.24 -28.44
CA THR A 3 14.52 27.62 -27.81
C THR A 3 14.11 26.23 -27.31
N LEU A 4 14.63 25.18 -27.95
CA LEU A 4 14.58 23.81 -27.51
C LEU A 4 15.35 23.69 -26.20
N SER A 5 14.63 23.40 -25.12
CA SER A 5 15.23 23.07 -23.83
C SER A 5 16.07 21.78 -23.96
N SER A 6 17.36 21.94 -23.81
CA SER A 6 18.36 20.86 -23.84
C SER A 6 18.05 19.86 -22.72
N LYS A 7 17.80 18.60 -23.08
CA LYS A 7 17.81 17.46 -22.16
C LYS A 7 19.16 17.42 -21.43
N ALA A 8 19.16 17.84 -20.15
CA ALA A 8 20.33 17.73 -19.30
C ALA A 8 20.73 16.25 -19.19
N GLY A 9 21.89 15.93 -19.71
CA GLY A 9 22.42 14.57 -19.74
C GLY A 9 22.66 14.04 -18.32
N THR A 10 22.46 12.75 -18.14
CA THR A 10 22.49 11.92 -16.94
C THR A 10 23.87 11.80 -16.26
N LYS A 11 24.86 12.60 -16.64
CA LYS A 11 26.20 12.63 -16.04
C LYS A 11 26.21 13.45 -14.77
N GLY A 12 26.32 12.78 -13.60
CA GLY A 12 26.57 13.46 -12.33
C GLY A 12 25.62 13.11 -11.15
N VAL A 13 24.59 12.28 -11.37
CA VAL A 13 23.74 11.84 -10.27
C VAL A 13 24.43 10.69 -9.50
N PRO A 14 24.60 10.79 -8.15
CA PRO A 14 25.13 9.71 -7.34
C PRO A 14 24.38 8.39 -7.57
N ARG A 15 25.08 7.25 -7.40
CA ARG A 15 24.50 5.94 -7.63
C ARG A 15 23.25 5.69 -6.79
N ALA A 16 23.29 6.06 -5.49
CA ALA A 16 22.17 5.88 -4.57
C ALA A 16 20.93 6.70 -5.00
N ASP A 17 21.12 7.96 -5.40
CA ASP A 17 20.01 8.82 -5.85
C ASP A 17 19.39 8.30 -7.16
N ARG A 18 20.24 7.76 -8.05
CA ARG A 18 19.77 7.14 -9.28
C ARG A 18 18.97 5.89 -9.02
N GLU A 19 19.40 5.05 -8.09
CA GLU A 19 18.68 3.85 -7.66
C GLU A 19 17.30 4.21 -7.10
N GLN A 20 17.23 5.20 -6.22
CA GLN A 20 15.95 5.69 -5.69
C GLN A 20 15.01 6.23 -6.77
N GLN A 21 15.52 7.00 -7.75
CA GLN A 21 14.74 7.47 -8.89
C GLN A 21 14.16 6.32 -9.71
N ILE A 22 14.96 5.26 -9.93
CA ILE A 22 14.52 4.07 -10.65
C ILE A 22 13.44 3.34 -9.86
N LEU A 23 13.64 3.11 -8.55
CA LEU A 23 12.69 2.42 -7.69
C LEU A 23 11.36 3.17 -7.60
N ALA A 24 11.39 4.50 -7.46
CA ALA A 24 10.18 5.30 -7.42
C ALA A 24 9.38 5.18 -8.74
N ALA A 25 10.04 5.28 -9.89
CA ALA A 25 9.40 5.14 -11.20
C ALA A 25 8.91 3.70 -11.44
N ALA A 26 9.68 2.69 -11.01
CA ALA A 26 9.29 1.29 -11.13
C ALA A 26 8.07 0.96 -10.26
N THR A 27 8.02 1.46 -9.02
CA THR A 27 6.87 1.31 -8.12
C THR A 27 5.61 1.92 -8.75
N GLU A 28 5.72 3.09 -9.36
CA GLU A 28 4.61 3.75 -10.06
C GLU A 28 4.13 2.93 -11.27
N GLU A 29 5.06 2.41 -12.09
CA GLU A 29 4.71 1.59 -13.26
C GLU A 29 4.09 0.24 -12.87
N PHE A 30 4.71 -0.49 -11.94
CA PHE A 30 4.17 -1.74 -11.44
C PHE A 30 2.83 -1.57 -10.74
N GLY A 31 2.68 -0.55 -9.90
CA GLY A 31 1.43 -0.28 -9.20
C GLY A 31 0.30 0.18 -10.10
N ARG A 32 0.61 0.73 -11.29
CA ARG A 32 -0.37 1.18 -12.28
C ARG A 32 -0.80 0.06 -13.22
N HIS A 33 0.15 -0.73 -13.71
CA HIS A 33 -0.06 -1.66 -14.82
C HIS A 33 0.05 -3.13 -14.40
N GLY A 34 0.51 -3.41 -13.20
CA GLY A 34 0.85 -4.75 -12.72
C GLY A 34 2.19 -5.25 -13.27
N TYR A 35 2.65 -6.36 -12.70
CA TYR A 35 3.90 -6.99 -13.10
C TYR A 35 3.88 -7.41 -14.56
N GLU A 36 2.83 -8.09 -15.01
CA GLU A 36 2.79 -8.68 -16.35
C GLU A 36 2.93 -7.63 -17.45
N ALA A 37 2.13 -6.56 -17.41
CA ALA A 37 2.09 -5.54 -18.44
C ALA A 37 3.27 -4.55 -18.38
N THR A 38 3.95 -4.41 -17.23
CA THR A 38 5.08 -3.50 -17.09
C THR A 38 6.33 -4.08 -17.77
N THR A 39 7.09 -3.25 -18.50
CA THR A 39 8.35 -3.63 -19.10
C THR A 39 9.53 -2.82 -18.55
N VAL A 40 10.71 -3.47 -18.43
CA VAL A 40 11.95 -2.78 -18.01
C VAL A 40 12.30 -1.64 -18.97
N ALA A 41 11.94 -1.77 -20.26
CA ALA A 41 12.16 -0.72 -21.25
C ALA A 41 11.29 0.53 -20.97
N ALA A 42 10.02 0.35 -20.61
CA ALA A 42 9.13 1.46 -20.26
C ALA A 42 9.65 2.23 -19.03
N ILE A 43 10.09 1.50 -18.00
CA ILE A 43 10.70 2.10 -16.80
C ILE A 43 11.98 2.86 -17.16
N ALA A 44 12.85 2.28 -17.98
CA ALA A 44 14.09 2.92 -18.43
C ALA A 44 13.82 4.25 -19.16
N VAL A 45 12.84 4.26 -20.07
CA VAL A 45 12.41 5.47 -20.79
C VAL A 45 11.89 6.53 -19.81
N ARG A 46 11.06 6.13 -18.84
CA ARG A 46 10.46 7.06 -17.86
C ARG A 46 11.52 7.75 -16.99
N VAL A 47 12.56 7.02 -16.58
CA VAL A 47 13.66 7.57 -15.76
C VAL A 47 14.72 8.30 -16.61
N GLY A 48 14.72 8.11 -17.92
CA GLY A 48 15.74 8.65 -18.81
C GLY A 48 17.08 7.92 -18.74
N VAL A 49 17.06 6.60 -18.48
CA VAL A 49 18.22 5.73 -18.42
C VAL A 49 18.16 4.65 -19.51
N THR A 50 19.24 3.88 -19.65
CA THR A 50 19.29 2.76 -20.61
C THR A 50 18.81 1.46 -19.96
N LYS A 51 18.19 0.56 -20.74
CA LYS A 51 17.80 -0.78 -20.27
C LYS A 51 18.99 -1.58 -19.70
N PRO A 52 20.20 -1.58 -20.32
CA PRO A 52 21.37 -2.22 -19.71
C PRO A 52 21.73 -1.70 -18.33
N LEU A 53 21.54 -0.40 -18.06
CA LEU A 53 21.80 0.17 -16.74
C LEU A 53 20.83 -0.41 -15.69
N LEU A 54 19.56 -0.57 -16.02
CA LEU A 54 18.59 -1.22 -15.12
C LEU A 54 18.98 -2.68 -14.82
N HIS A 55 19.42 -3.42 -15.84
CA HIS A 55 19.93 -4.78 -15.63
C HIS A 55 21.18 -4.81 -14.75
N GLN A 56 22.06 -3.81 -14.87
CA GLN A 56 23.24 -3.71 -14.00
C GLN A 56 22.90 -3.48 -12.53
N TYR A 57 21.81 -2.72 -12.26
CA TYR A 57 21.36 -2.44 -10.89
C TYR A 57 20.57 -3.60 -10.26
N PHE A 58 19.67 -4.18 -11.02
CA PHE A 58 18.63 -5.07 -10.47
C PHE A 58 18.66 -6.49 -11.09
N GLY A 59 19.52 -6.76 -12.04
CA GLY A 59 19.67 -8.06 -12.70
C GLY A 59 18.53 -8.41 -13.66
N SER A 60 17.28 -8.35 -13.20
CA SER A 60 16.10 -8.76 -13.96
C SER A 60 14.88 -7.88 -13.63
N LYS A 61 13.78 -8.07 -14.39
CA LYS A 61 12.46 -7.47 -14.03
C LYS A 61 12.00 -7.92 -12.66
N GLN A 62 12.18 -9.20 -12.32
CA GLN A 62 11.84 -9.75 -11.02
C GLN A 62 12.69 -9.13 -9.90
N GLY A 63 14.02 -8.99 -10.12
CA GLY A 63 14.90 -8.32 -9.16
C GLY A 63 14.51 -6.86 -8.91
N LEU A 64 14.14 -6.13 -9.98
CA LEU A 64 13.63 -4.76 -9.85
C LEU A 64 12.30 -4.72 -9.08
N TYR A 65 11.40 -5.68 -9.33
CA TYR A 65 10.13 -5.77 -8.62
C TYR A 65 10.33 -6.05 -7.13
N LEU A 66 11.19 -7.00 -6.77
CA LEU A 66 11.53 -7.33 -5.38
C LEU A 66 12.17 -6.13 -4.67
N ALA A 67 13.05 -5.40 -5.34
CA ALA A 67 13.64 -4.17 -4.80
C ALA A 67 12.60 -3.04 -4.56
N CYS A 68 11.47 -3.05 -5.28
CA CYS A 68 10.32 -2.18 -4.98
C CYS A 68 9.48 -2.74 -3.83
N LEU A 69 9.20 -4.05 -3.84
CA LEU A 69 8.28 -4.71 -2.93
C LEU A 69 8.79 -4.75 -1.48
N ASP A 70 10.05 -5.15 -1.27
CA ASP A 70 10.59 -5.39 0.06
C ASP A 70 10.53 -4.15 0.97
N PRO A 71 11.00 -2.96 0.56
CA PRO A 71 10.92 -1.77 1.41
C PRO A 71 9.48 -1.33 1.73
N ILE A 72 8.53 -1.63 0.84
CA ILE A 72 7.11 -1.31 1.02
C ILE A 72 6.48 -2.28 2.01
N GLY A 73 6.74 -3.59 1.83
CA GLY A 73 6.24 -4.64 2.72
C GLY A 73 6.72 -4.45 4.15
N ASP A 74 8.02 -4.22 4.35
CA ASP A 74 8.61 -3.98 5.66
C ASP A 74 8.01 -2.73 6.31
N ARG A 75 7.94 -1.61 5.60
CA ARG A 75 7.38 -0.36 6.12
C ARG A 75 5.92 -0.50 6.54
N LEU A 76 5.09 -1.16 5.73
CA LEU A 76 3.68 -1.39 6.05
C LEU A 76 3.52 -2.30 7.27
N LEU A 77 4.26 -3.40 7.34
CA LEU A 77 4.22 -4.31 8.48
C LEU A 77 4.62 -3.61 9.78
N ASP A 78 5.71 -2.86 9.77
CA ASP A 78 6.20 -2.17 10.95
C ASP A 78 5.23 -1.06 11.40
N ALA A 79 4.67 -0.30 10.45
CA ALA A 79 3.70 0.74 10.74
C ALA A 79 2.40 0.16 11.33
N ILE A 80 1.88 -0.94 10.77
CA ILE A 80 0.68 -1.61 11.28
C ILE A 80 0.93 -2.20 12.67
N ARG A 81 2.05 -2.89 12.89
CA ARG A 81 2.43 -3.44 14.21
C ARG A 81 2.51 -2.34 15.27
N ALA A 82 3.18 -1.24 14.96
CA ALA A 82 3.29 -0.09 15.86
C ALA A 82 1.92 0.51 16.19
N ALA A 83 1.04 0.65 15.19
CA ALA A 83 -0.32 1.16 15.39
C ALA A 83 -1.18 0.23 16.26
N MET A 84 -0.99 -1.08 16.15
CA MET A 84 -1.72 -2.07 16.97
C MET A 84 -1.20 -2.18 18.41
N ALA A 85 0.09 -1.95 18.64
CA ALA A 85 0.73 -2.06 19.96
C ALA A 85 0.34 -0.93 20.94
N GLY A 86 -0.23 0.18 20.46
CA GLY A 86 -0.61 1.31 21.31
C GLY A 86 -1.81 0.98 22.22
N HIS A 87 -1.64 1.20 23.53
CA HIS A 87 -2.65 0.94 24.57
C HIS A 87 -3.09 2.21 25.30
N ASP A 88 -2.94 3.37 24.68
CA ASP A 88 -3.38 4.63 25.26
C ASP A 88 -4.90 4.75 25.20
N THR A 89 -5.55 4.92 26.36
CA THR A 89 -7.00 5.04 26.48
C THR A 89 -7.57 6.30 25.81
N ASP A 90 -6.75 7.32 25.63
CA ASP A 90 -7.12 8.57 24.94
C ASP A 90 -6.82 8.53 23.43
N ALA A 91 -6.17 7.47 22.95
CA ALA A 91 -5.86 7.31 21.53
C ALA A 91 -7.11 6.95 20.70
N PRO A 92 -7.14 7.32 19.42
CA PRO A 92 -8.19 6.87 18.51
C PRO A 92 -8.32 5.32 18.48
N PRO A 93 -9.50 4.79 18.15
CA PRO A 93 -9.72 3.36 18.01
C PRO A 93 -8.69 2.69 17.11
N THR A 94 -8.27 1.47 17.43
CA THR A 94 -7.24 0.72 16.70
C THR A 94 -7.42 0.71 15.18
N PRO A 95 -8.63 0.53 14.62
CA PRO A 95 -8.83 0.59 13.17
C PRO A 95 -8.42 1.94 12.56
N LEU A 96 -8.71 3.06 13.22
CA LEU A 96 -8.32 4.39 12.75
C LEU A 96 -6.81 4.62 12.85
N ARG A 97 -6.17 4.10 13.91
CA ARG A 97 -4.70 4.15 14.04
C ARG A 97 -4.02 3.36 12.92
N VAL A 98 -4.53 2.17 12.60
CA VAL A 98 -4.03 1.34 11.50
C VAL A 98 -4.21 2.02 10.15
N LEU A 99 -5.37 2.63 9.88
CA LEU A 99 -5.59 3.41 8.65
C LEU A 99 -4.64 4.60 8.55
N ASN A 100 -4.43 5.33 9.64
CA ASN A 100 -3.46 6.43 9.68
C ASN A 100 -2.04 5.94 9.37
N ALA A 101 -1.63 4.83 9.99
CA ALA A 101 -0.31 4.22 9.76
C ALA A 101 -0.14 3.78 8.30
N LEU A 102 -1.18 3.18 7.71
CA LEU A 102 -1.20 2.77 6.30
C LEU A 102 -1.05 3.98 5.37
N PHE A 103 -1.85 5.04 5.55
CA PHE A 103 -1.76 6.23 4.70
C PHE A 103 -0.40 6.93 4.86
N THR A 104 0.11 7.04 6.08
CA THR A 104 1.44 7.62 6.35
C THR A 104 2.55 6.80 5.68
N ALA A 105 2.50 5.48 5.78
CA ALA A 105 3.48 4.59 5.15
C ALA A 105 3.47 4.65 3.62
N LEU A 106 2.31 4.93 3.01
CA LEU A 106 2.12 5.04 1.57
C LEU A 106 2.26 6.46 1.02
N ASP A 107 2.48 7.47 1.88
CA ASP A 107 2.60 8.85 1.41
C ASP A 107 3.78 9.01 0.44
N GLY A 108 3.55 9.76 -0.65
CA GLY A 108 4.50 9.88 -1.76
C GLY A 108 4.62 8.65 -2.67
N GLN A 109 4.08 7.49 -2.28
CA GLN A 109 4.13 6.24 -3.06
C GLN A 109 2.81 5.45 -2.98
N ARG A 110 1.67 6.09 -3.14
CA ARG A 110 0.34 5.47 -2.93
C ARG A 110 0.10 4.21 -3.75
N ARG A 111 0.67 4.13 -4.96
CA ARG A 111 0.58 2.94 -5.83
C ARG A 111 1.39 1.75 -5.35
N ALA A 112 2.25 1.94 -4.35
CA ALA A 112 3.00 0.87 -3.72
C ALA A 112 2.09 -0.22 -3.11
N TRP A 113 0.88 0.15 -2.67
CA TRP A 113 -0.17 -0.80 -2.28
C TRP A 113 -0.44 -1.84 -3.36
N PHE A 114 -0.53 -1.41 -4.62
CA PHE A 114 -0.82 -2.30 -5.75
C PHE A 114 0.39 -3.09 -6.23
N VAL A 115 1.60 -2.75 -5.80
CA VAL A 115 2.76 -3.63 -5.95
C VAL A 115 2.64 -4.81 -4.98
N LEU A 116 2.26 -4.57 -3.72
CA LEU A 116 2.06 -5.63 -2.74
C LEU A 116 0.89 -6.56 -3.08
N TYR A 117 -0.22 -6.00 -3.58
CA TYR A 117 -1.44 -6.72 -3.93
C TYR A 117 -1.60 -6.95 -5.44
N ASP A 118 -0.49 -7.12 -6.17
CA ASP A 118 -0.52 -7.37 -7.61
C ASP A 118 -1.00 -8.79 -7.94
N PRO A 119 -2.14 -8.94 -8.64
CA PRO A 119 -2.66 -10.24 -9.02
C PRO A 119 -1.98 -10.83 -10.27
N THR A 120 -1.12 -10.06 -10.95
CA THR A 120 -0.50 -10.45 -12.22
C THR A 120 0.89 -11.08 -12.05
N LEU A 121 1.31 -11.33 -10.81
CA LEU A 121 2.58 -12.00 -10.52
C LEU A 121 2.55 -13.45 -11.02
N PRO A 122 3.60 -13.91 -11.73
CA PRO A 122 3.66 -15.29 -12.20
C PRO A 122 3.60 -16.27 -11.02
N PRO A 123 2.68 -17.24 -11.04
CA PRO A 123 2.55 -18.22 -9.98
C PRO A 123 3.87 -18.95 -9.72
N GLY A 124 4.23 -19.10 -8.44
CA GLY A 124 5.45 -19.80 -8.02
C GLY A 124 6.75 -19.00 -8.19
N SER A 125 6.72 -17.79 -8.75
CA SER A 125 7.90 -16.92 -8.82
C SER A 125 8.30 -16.41 -7.44
N ASP A 126 9.61 -16.04 -7.25
CA ASP A 126 10.09 -15.45 -6.00
C ASP A 126 9.32 -14.16 -5.66
N ALA A 127 8.93 -13.38 -6.67
CA ALA A 127 8.11 -12.18 -6.48
C ALA A 127 6.72 -12.53 -5.92
N ALA A 128 6.06 -13.58 -6.45
CA ALA A 128 4.76 -14.03 -5.95
C ALA A 128 4.87 -14.58 -4.51
N GLN A 129 5.90 -15.36 -4.22
CA GLN A 129 6.16 -15.91 -2.89
C GLN A 129 6.45 -14.79 -1.88
N ARG A 130 7.28 -13.81 -2.25
CA ARG A 130 7.62 -12.68 -1.39
C ARG A 130 6.40 -11.79 -1.13
N ALA A 131 5.59 -11.50 -2.15
CA ALA A 131 4.35 -10.75 -1.99
C ALA A 131 3.33 -11.51 -1.12
N ALA A 132 3.21 -12.82 -1.28
CA ALA A 132 2.39 -13.66 -0.41
C ALA A 132 2.84 -13.59 1.05
N HIS A 133 4.15 -13.70 1.31
CA HIS A 133 4.70 -13.58 2.66
C HIS A 133 4.26 -12.27 3.37
N TYR A 134 4.36 -11.14 2.69
CA TYR A 134 3.94 -9.86 3.26
C TYR A 134 2.42 -9.78 3.43
N ARG A 135 1.65 -10.24 2.44
CA ARG A 135 0.17 -10.27 2.54
C ARG A 135 -0.30 -11.13 3.68
N ASP A 136 0.23 -12.33 3.82
CA ASP A 136 -0.13 -13.27 4.90
C ASP A 136 0.18 -12.68 6.29
N ALA A 137 1.32 -11.99 6.41
CA ALA A 137 1.68 -11.31 7.65
C ALA A 137 0.74 -10.14 7.97
N ILE A 138 0.36 -9.33 6.98
CA ILE A 138 -0.60 -8.21 7.15
C ILE A 138 -2.01 -8.76 7.44
N ASP A 139 -2.44 -9.78 6.72
CA ASP A 139 -3.75 -10.43 6.92
C ASP A 139 -3.84 -11.08 8.32
N GLY A 140 -2.74 -11.66 8.83
CA GLY A 140 -2.66 -12.17 10.20
C GLY A 140 -2.84 -11.07 11.26
N LEU A 141 -2.24 -9.90 11.05
CA LEU A 141 -2.47 -8.73 11.92
C LEU A 141 -3.92 -8.24 11.83
N ALA A 142 -4.50 -8.18 10.63
CA ALA A 142 -5.89 -7.80 10.43
C ALA A 142 -6.84 -8.80 11.13
N ALA A 143 -6.61 -10.11 10.99
CA ALA A 143 -7.39 -11.14 11.65
C ALA A 143 -7.33 -11.02 13.18
N THR A 144 -6.16 -10.73 13.75
CA THR A 144 -6.02 -10.46 15.18
C THR A 144 -6.84 -9.24 15.61
N GLY A 145 -6.76 -8.14 14.88
CA GLY A 145 -7.48 -6.91 15.21
C GLY A 145 -8.99 -7.03 15.06
N THR A 146 -9.47 -7.74 14.03
CA THR A 146 -10.91 -7.96 13.81
C THR A 146 -11.52 -8.90 14.85
N ALA A 147 -10.81 -9.98 15.21
CA ALA A 147 -11.25 -10.88 16.28
C ALA A 147 -11.34 -10.16 17.64
N GLU A 148 -10.40 -9.30 17.96
CA GLU A 148 -10.44 -8.50 19.20
C GLU A 148 -11.59 -7.48 19.17
N LEU A 149 -11.82 -6.83 18.04
CA LEU A 149 -12.95 -5.91 17.87
C LEU A 149 -14.30 -6.61 18.09
N LEU A 150 -14.49 -7.78 17.48
CA LEU A 150 -15.72 -8.57 17.64
C LEU A 150 -15.89 -9.08 19.06
N ARG A 151 -14.81 -9.53 19.73
CA ARG A 151 -14.83 -9.95 21.12
C ARG A 151 -15.30 -8.82 22.05
N THR A 152 -14.89 -7.57 21.81
CA THR A 152 -15.37 -6.41 22.57
C THR A 152 -16.82 -6.07 22.26
N ALA A 153 -17.31 -6.43 21.07
CA ALA A 153 -18.71 -6.31 20.68
C ALA A 153 -19.60 -7.50 21.14
N GLY A 154 -19.01 -8.49 21.83
CA GLY A 154 -19.75 -9.60 22.42
C GLY A 154 -19.95 -10.82 21.52
N THR A 155 -19.29 -10.87 20.37
CA THR A 155 -19.26 -12.07 19.51
C THR A 155 -17.87 -12.68 19.39
N THR A 156 -17.82 -14.01 19.29
CA THR A 156 -16.57 -14.79 19.12
C THR A 156 -16.70 -15.79 17.98
N ASP A 157 -17.68 -15.62 17.10
CA ASP A 157 -17.84 -16.49 15.93
C ASP A 157 -16.64 -16.31 14.97
N PRO A 158 -15.88 -17.39 14.68
CA PRO A 158 -14.73 -17.33 13.78
C PRO A 158 -15.12 -16.96 12.33
N LEU A 159 -16.35 -17.25 11.88
CA LEU A 159 -16.81 -16.86 10.55
C LEU A 159 -17.09 -15.36 10.47
N ASP A 160 -17.58 -14.74 11.55
CA ASP A 160 -17.72 -13.29 11.63
C ASP A 160 -16.35 -12.60 11.56
N ALA A 161 -15.36 -13.15 12.25
CA ALA A 161 -13.99 -12.62 12.23
C ALA A 161 -13.35 -12.74 10.84
N ASP A 162 -13.53 -13.86 10.16
CA ASP A 162 -13.05 -14.06 8.80
C ASP A 162 -13.73 -13.08 7.81
N ALA A 163 -15.04 -12.98 7.85
CA ALA A 163 -15.82 -12.07 7.03
C ALA A 163 -15.41 -10.60 7.24
N LEU A 164 -15.21 -10.19 8.50
CA LEU A 164 -14.78 -8.84 8.84
C LEU A 164 -13.34 -8.57 8.37
N THR A 165 -12.44 -9.54 8.47
CA THR A 165 -11.06 -9.44 7.95
C THR A 165 -11.05 -9.24 6.45
N TYR A 166 -11.88 -10.00 5.73
CA TYR A 166 -12.05 -9.86 4.28
C TYR A 166 -12.58 -8.49 3.89
N ALA A 167 -13.64 -8.02 4.59
CA ALA A 167 -14.23 -6.69 4.38
C ALA A 167 -13.23 -5.57 4.67
N TRP A 168 -12.45 -5.70 5.74
CA TRP A 168 -11.41 -4.74 6.11
C TRP A 168 -10.35 -4.57 5.02
N ARG A 169 -9.84 -5.67 4.47
CA ARG A 169 -8.88 -5.64 3.35
C ARG A 169 -9.48 -4.96 2.12
N GLY A 170 -10.74 -5.27 1.80
CA GLY A 170 -11.48 -4.63 0.72
C GLY A 170 -11.60 -3.12 0.93
N LEU A 171 -11.95 -2.70 2.14
CA LEU A 171 -12.04 -1.29 2.54
C LEU A 171 -10.69 -0.57 2.37
N CYS A 172 -9.59 -1.13 2.88
CA CYS A 172 -8.26 -0.54 2.74
C CYS A 172 -7.90 -0.35 1.25
N THR A 173 -8.13 -1.36 0.43
CA THR A 173 -7.86 -1.31 -1.02
C THR A 173 -8.71 -0.24 -1.71
N ALA A 174 -9.99 -0.14 -1.38
CA ALA A 174 -10.91 0.86 -1.95
C ALA A 174 -10.50 2.29 -1.56
N LEU A 175 -10.14 2.50 -0.28
CA LEU A 175 -9.69 3.80 0.23
C LEU A 175 -8.36 4.24 -0.42
N VAL A 176 -7.39 3.34 -0.56
CA VAL A 176 -6.12 3.66 -1.25
C VAL A 176 -6.36 3.99 -2.72
N ARG A 177 -7.23 3.25 -3.41
CA ARG A 177 -7.60 3.54 -4.81
C ARG A 177 -8.23 4.92 -4.93
N TRP A 178 -9.20 5.24 -4.08
CA TRP A 178 -9.84 6.55 -4.06
C TRP A 178 -8.81 7.66 -3.78
N TRP A 179 -7.87 7.43 -2.87
CA TRP A 179 -6.84 8.39 -2.51
C TRP A 179 -5.84 8.68 -3.64
N ILE A 180 -5.56 7.70 -4.50
CA ILE A 180 -4.71 7.91 -5.70
C ILE A 180 -5.35 8.94 -6.64
N ASP A 181 -6.67 8.91 -6.77
CA ASP A 181 -7.42 9.84 -7.64
C ASP A 181 -7.64 11.22 -6.98
N HIS A 182 -7.25 11.37 -5.71
CA HIS A 182 -7.37 12.61 -4.93
C HIS A 182 -6.02 13.03 -4.35
N PRO A 183 -5.06 13.48 -5.20
CA PRO A 183 -3.68 13.74 -4.79
C PRO A 183 -3.55 14.84 -3.72
N ASP A 184 -4.50 15.77 -3.65
CA ASP A 184 -4.51 16.86 -2.66
C ASP A 184 -4.87 16.43 -1.23
N GLN A 185 -5.30 15.18 -1.04
CA GLN A 185 -5.61 14.67 0.29
C GLN A 185 -4.34 14.18 0.98
N SER A 186 -4.01 14.74 2.15
CA SER A 186 -2.92 14.25 3.00
C SER A 186 -3.30 12.98 3.76
N PRO A 187 -2.35 12.21 4.33
CA PRO A 187 -2.64 11.08 5.20
C PRO A 187 -3.58 11.42 6.36
N GLU A 188 -3.39 12.57 7.00
CA GLU A 188 -4.23 13.04 8.10
C GLU A 188 -5.65 13.40 7.62
N ALA A 189 -5.77 13.98 6.42
CA ALA A 189 -7.07 14.26 5.82
C ALA A 189 -7.84 12.97 5.51
N MET A 190 -7.14 11.92 5.05
CA MET A 190 -7.70 10.59 4.85
C MET A 190 -8.17 9.97 6.16
N THR A 191 -7.37 10.03 7.22
CA THR A 191 -7.73 9.50 8.54
C THR A 191 -8.96 10.21 9.12
N ARG A 192 -9.01 11.55 9.05
CA ARG A 192 -10.19 12.32 9.48
C ARG A 192 -11.44 11.97 8.66
N ARG A 193 -11.28 11.69 7.36
CA ARG A 193 -12.38 11.24 6.51
C ARG A 193 -12.90 9.88 6.94
N CYS A 194 -12.02 8.94 7.22
CA CYS A 194 -12.36 7.61 7.70
C CYS A 194 -13.13 7.69 9.05
N ALA A 195 -12.68 8.53 9.98
CA ALA A 195 -13.40 8.74 11.24
C ALA A 195 -14.84 9.21 11.01
N ARG A 196 -15.06 10.23 10.17
CA ARG A 196 -16.42 10.70 9.85
C ARG A 196 -17.28 9.64 9.16
N LEU A 197 -16.70 8.83 8.27
CA LEU A 197 -17.43 7.75 7.60
C LEU A 197 -17.83 6.65 8.59
N THR A 198 -16.96 6.33 9.56
CA THR A 198 -17.28 5.37 10.63
C THR A 198 -18.42 5.85 11.50
N GLU A 199 -18.42 7.13 11.90
CA GLU A 199 -19.51 7.75 12.68
C GLU A 199 -20.84 7.73 11.92
N ALA A 200 -20.81 8.09 10.62
CA ALA A 200 -21.99 8.05 9.77
C ALA A 200 -22.54 6.62 9.61
N ALA A 201 -21.67 5.64 9.39
CA ALA A 201 -22.08 4.24 9.31
C ALA A 201 -22.71 3.77 10.63
N HIS A 202 -22.10 4.08 11.77
CA HIS A 202 -22.67 3.74 13.07
C HIS A 202 -24.08 4.32 13.26
N THR A 203 -24.29 5.58 12.90
CA THR A 203 -25.61 6.24 12.99
C THR A 203 -26.65 5.57 12.10
N ILE A 204 -26.27 5.18 10.87
CA ILE A 204 -27.18 4.52 9.92
C ILE A 204 -27.62 3.13 10.43
N PHE A 205 -26.69 2.33 10.96
CA PHE A 205 -26.99 0.98 11.41
C PHE A 205 -27.64 0.93 12.79
N ALA A 206 -27.29 1.86 13.71
CA ALA A 206 -27.92 1.95 15.02
C ALA A 206 -29.40 2.40 14.95
N ALA A 207 -29.75 3.28 14.01
CA ALA A 207 -31.15 3.72 13.81
C ALA A 207 -32.08 2.61 13.28
N GLY A 208 -31.54 1.48 12.83
CA GLY A 208 -32.32 0.31 12.39
C GLY A 208 -32.81 -0.58 13.51
N ASP A 209 -32.20 -0.54 14.70
CA ASP A 209 -32.56 -1.40 15.84
C ASP A 209 -33.73 -0.88 16.67
N ASP A 210 -34.07 0.42 16.58
CA ASP A 210 -35.17 1.02 17.34
C ASP A 210 -36.59 0.80 16.72
N ASN A 211 -36.68 0.07 15.59
CA ASN A 211 -37.94 -0.10 14.87
C ASN A 211 -38.40 -1.59 14.79
N THR A 212 -37.98 -2.45 15.73
CA THR A 212 -38.44 -3.83 15.87
C THR A 212 -39.02 -4.07 17.23
#